data_146fc36561e9ae6f3479d58dc825e18d
#
_entry.id   146fc36561e9ae6f3479d58dc825e18d
#
_cell.length_a   1.000
_cell.length_b   1.000
_cell.length_c   1.000
_cell.angle_alpha   90.00
_cell.angle_beta   90.00
_cell.angle_gamma   90.00
#
_symmetry.space_group_name_H-M   'P 1'
#
loop_
_entity.id
_entity.type
_entity.pdbx_description
1 polymer ?
#
loop_
_entity_poly.entity_id
_entity_poly.type
_entity_poly.pdbx_seq_one_letter_code
_entity_poly.pdbx_strand_id
1 'polypeptide(L)'
;MFNPVSVGRRTRYSYARIKEVMEMPHLLDIQRRSYQWFLEVGLAEIFRDISPIQDFSGNLILSFESFALGEPKYDLDECKERDVTYAAPLRVNVRLVNRETGEIKEQEVFMGDFPLMTDTGTFIINGAERVIVSQLVRSPGAYYGVEIDTTGKELYNATMIPNRGAWIELETDANDVVSVRIDRTRKMPVTYLIRALGYETDAEIRALFGDDPHILATIERDTDEVKTRGKAVIEIYRRLRPGEPANEDNARQLLEVLFFDPRRYDLATVGRYKLTKKLGWRRRLLGKVLAEPIIDKETGEIVFPKGERITSEMVDAVSPERETALFGEGELVAFDVQKKDGEVHRMLCAPTRDYQYRTITREDVMAAISYLLGLMDGFGYTDDIDHLGNRRVRAVGELLQNQFRIGLSRMERVVRERMSIQETESITPQGLINIRPVVAAVKEFFGSSQLSQFMDQHNPLSELTHKRRLSALGPGGLSRERAGFEVRDVHNSHY
;
A
#
# COMPACT_ATOMS: atom_id res chain seq x y z
N MET A 1 -1.18 -42.53 -24.34
CA MET A 1 0.24 -42.95 -24.35
C MET A 1 0.82 -42.58 -23.00
N PHE A 2 1.50 -43.52 -22.37
CA PHE A 2 2.16 -43.27 -21.08
C PHE A 2 3.57 -42.78 -21.35
N ASN A 3 3.95 -41.66 -20.75
CA ASN A 3 5.29 -41.11 -20.91
C ASN A 3 6.20 -41.60 -19.77
N PRO A 4 7.28 -42.34 -20.07
CA PRO A 4 8.26 -42.69 -19.05
C PRO A 4 9.01 -41.42 -18.61
N VAL A 5 9.02 -41.15 -17.28
CA VAL A 5 9.74 -40.03 -16.67
C VAL A 5 10.77 -40.63 -15.70
N SER A 6 12.01 -40.21 -15.84
CA SER A 6 13.09 -40.59 -14.94
C SER A 6 13.02 -39.76 -13.66
N VAL A 7 12.86 -40.39 -12.51
CA VAL A 7 12.84 -39.75 -11.19
C VAL A 7 13.98 -40.35 -10.36
N GLY A 8 15.11 -39.69 -10.35
CA GLY A 8 16.33 -40.21 -9.76
C GLY A 8 16.81 -41.50 -10.46
N ARG A 9 16.96 -42.60 -9.73
CA ARG A 9 17.37 -43.91 -10.26
C ARG A 9 16.23 -44.78 -10.78
N ARG A 10 14.98 -44.31 -10.75
CA ARG A 10 13.79 -45.09 -11.13
C ARG A 10 13.06 -44.43 -12.30
N THR A 11 12.57 -45.27 -13.22
CA THR A 11 11.67 -44.83 -14.28
C THR A 11 10.24 -44.99 -13.80
N ARG A 12 9.45 -43.91 -13.86
CA ARG A 12 8.01 -43.91 -13.56
C ARG A 12 7.24 -43.58 -14.83
N TYR A 13 6.00 -44.05 -14.92
CA TYR A 13 5.11 -43.71 -16.02
C TYR A 13 4.21 -42.56 -15.61
N SER A 14 4.25 -41.46 -16.37
CA SER A 14 3.37 -40.31 -16.14
C SER A 14 2.05 -40.51 -16.90
N TYR A 15 0.94 -40.37 -16.20
CA TYR A 15 -0.42 -40.37 -16.74
C TYR A 15 -0.96 -38.95 -16.91
N ALA A 16 -0.15 -37.91 -16.74
CA ALA A 16 -0.54 -36.55 -16.87
C ALA A 16 -1.00 -36.24 -18.31
N ARG A 17 -2.17 -35.62 -18.42
CA ARG A 17 -2.72 -35.17 -19.70
C ARG A 17 -2.18 -33.82 -20.13
N ILE A 18 -1.76 -33.01 -19.16
CA ILE A 18 -1.20 -31.68 -19.36
C ILE A 18 0.30 -31.77 -19.20
N LYS A 19 1.06 -31.19 -20.13
CA LYS A 19 2.52 -31.13 -20.00
C LYS A 19 2.89 -30.28 -18.79
N GLU A 20 3.94 -30.69 -18.09
CA GLU A 20 4.52 -29.93 -17.00
C GLU A 20 4.99 -28.57 -17.54
N VAL A 21 4.44 -27.48 -16.98
CA VAL A 21 4.70 -26.11 -17.46
C VAL A 21 5.90 -25.51 -16.74
N MET A 22 6.14 -25.95 -15.50
CA MET A 22 7.26 -25.50 -14.66
C MET A 22 7.70 -26.63 -13.71
N GLU A 23 8.94 -26.62 -13.35
CA GLU A 23 9.46 -27.53 -12.32
C GLU A 23 8.81 -27.24 -10.97
N MET A 24 8.66 -28.30 -10.15
CA MET A 24 8.12 -28.13 -8.81
C MET A 24 9.07 -27.27 -7.96
N PRO A 25 8.64 -26.12 -7.44
CA PRO A 25 9.49 -25.27 -6.62
C PRO A 25 9.90 -25.97 -5.32
N HIS A 26 11.01 -25.56 -4.74
CA HIS A 26 11.43 -26.06 -3.45
C HIS A 26 10.38 -25.71 -2.38
N LEU A 27 10.04 -26.65 -1.52
CA LEU A 27 8.91 -26.52 -0.59
C LEU A 27 9.09 -25.36 0.43
N LEU A 28 10.32 -24.94 0.69
CA LEU A 28 10.67 -23.85 1.62
C LEU A 28 11.01 -22.53 0.92
N ASP A 29 10.82 -22.42 -0.38
CA ASP A 29 11.19 -21.22 -1.14
C ASP A 29 10.48 -19.97 -0.64
N ILE A 30 9.24 -20.06 -0.20
CA ILE A 30 8.50 -18.93 0.35
C ILE A 30 9.23 -18.30 1.55
N GLN A 31 9.86 -19.09 2.38
CA GLN A 31 10.64 -18.60 3.52
C GLN A 31 12.02 -18.09 3.07
N ARG A 32 12.77 -18.93 2.38
CA ARG A 32 14.17 -18.67 2.01
C ARG A 32 14.33 -17.49 1.05
N ARG A 33 13.59 -17.49 -0.06
CA ARG A 33 13.67 -16.40 -1.06
C ARG A 33 13.17 -15.07 -0.51
N SER A 34 12.13 -15.10 0.33
CA SER A 34 11.64 -13.87 0.96
C SER A 34 12.65 -13.28 1.92
N TYR A 35 13.32 -14.11 2.71
CA TYR A 35 14.37 -13.63 3.62
C TYR A 35 15.62 -13.14 2.86
N GLN A 36 16.04 -13.86 1.83
CA GLN A 36 17.13 -13.44 0.96
C GLN A 36 16.84 -12.09 0.29
N TRP A 37 15.63 -11.93 -0.26
CA TRP A 37 15.18 -10.64 -0.80
C TRP A 37 15.27 -9.52 0.24
N PHE A 38 14.88 -9.80 1.49
CA PHE A 38 14.99 -8.80 2.56
C PHE A 38 16.44 -8.38 2.81
N LEU A 39 17.38 -9.30 2.83
CA LEU A 39 18.80 -8.99 3.04
C LEU A 39 19.42 -8.22 1.86
N GLU A 40 19.10 -8.61 0.62
CA GLU A 40 19.70 -8.02 -0.58
C GLU A 40 19.03 -6.71 -1.00
N VAL A 41 17.71 -6.64 -0.94
CA VAL A 41 16.92 -5.51 -1.48
C VAL A 41 16.19 -4.77 -0.37
N GLY A 42 15.50 -5.49 0.51
CA GLY A 42 14.61 -4.91 1.50
C GLY A 42 15.28 -3.97 2.49
N LEU A 43 16.48 -4.30 2.98
CA LEU A 43 17.28 -3.43 3.85
C LEU A 43 17.76 -2.18 3.10
N ALA A 44 18.24 -2.33 1.87
CA ALA A 44 18.67 -1.21 1.04
C ALA A 44 17.53 -0.21 0.77
N GLU A 45 16.32 -0.72 0.48
CA GLU A 45 15.13 0.13 0.31
C GLU A 45 14.81 0.93 1.56
N ILE A 46 14.86 0.31 2.74
CA ILE A 46 14.53 1.01 4.00
C ILE A 46 15.55 2.12 4.28
N PHE A 47 16.85 1.84 4.15
CA PHE A 47 17.89 2.84 4.38
C PHE A 47 17.77 3.99 3.39
N ARG A 48 17.42 3.72 2.14
CA ARG A 48 17.15 4.76 1.12
C ARG A 48 15.92 5.60 1.45
N ASP A 49 14.84 4.97 1.90
CA ASP A 49 13.58 5.66 2.24
C ASP A 49 13.76 6.65 3.41
N ILE A 50 14.62 6.31 4.37
CA ILE A 50 14.87 7.14 5.56
C ILE A 50 15.95 8.19 5.30
N SER A 51 16.89 7.90 4.42
CA SER A 51 17.98 8.80 4.05
C SER A 51 17.51 9.87 3.05
N PRO A 52 17.95 11.12 3.18
CA PRO A 52 18.71 11.72 4.26
C PRO A 52 17.84 12.16 5.45
N ILE A 53 18.36 12.07 6.67
CA ILE A 53 17.78 12.70 7.85
C ILE A 53 18.37 14.10 7.98
N GLN A 54 17.51 15.12 8.01
CA GLN A 54 17.91 16.52 8.12
C GLN A 54 17.40 17.11 9.42
N ASP A 55 18.15 18.04 9.98
CA ASP A 55 17.69 18.87 11.07
C ASP A 55 16.65 19.91 10.60
N PHE A 56 16.06 20.65 11.52
CA PHE A 56 15.04 21.67 11.19
C PHE A 56 15.59 22.84 10.38
N SER A 57 16.89 23.15 10.51
CA SER A 57 17.57 24.21 9.76
C SER A 57 18.09 23.76 8.40
N GLY A 58 18.19 22.43 8.16
CA GLY A 58 18.75 21.85 6.95
C GLY A 58 20.28 21.91 6.85
N ASN A 59 20.95 22.26 7.96
CA ASN A 59 22.40 22.42 8.03
C ASN A 59 23.13 21.09 8.25
N LEU A 60 22.54 20.21 9.04
CA LEU A 60 23.07 18.89 9.31
C LEU A 60 22.30 17.84 8.51
N ILE A 61 23.05 17.02 7.77
CA ILE A 61 22.51 15.97 6.92
C ILE A 61 23.18 14.65 7.26
N LEU A 62 22.40 13.69 7.71
CA LEU A 62 22.85 12.32 7.98
C LEU A 62 22.31 11.37 6.94
N SER A 63 23.20 10.65 6.25
CA SER A 63 22.88 9.68 5.20
C SER A 63 23.42 8.30 5.55
N PHE A 64 22.66 7.27 5.18
CA PHE A 64 23.10 5.89 5.26
C PHE A 64 23.60 5.47 3.87
N GLU A 65 24.90 5.13 3.76
CA GLU A 65 25.54 4.87 2.47
C GLU A 65 25.56 3.38 2.11
N SER A 66 25.99 2.55 3.04
CA SER A 66 26.09 1.10 2.84
C SER A 66 25.87 0.35 4.15
N PHE A 67 25.54 -0.92 4.03
CA PHE A 67 25.42 -1.80 5.19
C PHE A 67 26.08 -3.14 4.93
N ALA A 68 26.50 -3.81 5.98
CA ALA A 68 27.05 -5.15 5.95
C ALA A 68 26.57 -5.97 7.16
N LEU A 69 26.29 -7.24 6.92
CA LEU A 69 26.09 -8.21 7.97
C LEU A 69 27.42 -8.93 8.22
N GLY A 70 27.81 -8.98 9.49
CA GLY A 70 28.99 -9.73 9.91
C GLY A 70 28.71 -11.24 10.02
N GLU A 71 29.69 -11.98 10.48
CA GLU A 71 29.53 -13.39 10.78
C GLU A 71 28.79 -13.59 12.12
N PRO A 72 27.97 -14.65 12.23
CA PRO A 72 27.29 -14.98 13.47
C PRO A 72 28.33 -15.34 14.56
N LYS A 73 28.05 -14.92 15.76
CA LYS A 73 28.96 -15.11 16.91
C LYS A 73 29.04 -16.57 17.36
N TYR A 74 27.95 -17.30 17.23
CA TYR A 74 27.78 -18.68 17.66
C TYR A 74 27.17 -19.52 16.55
N ASP A 75 27.51 -20.78 16.50
CA ASP A 75 26.92 -21.76 15.59
C ASP A 75 25.49 -22.14 16.00
N LEU A 76 24.75 -22.80 15.13
CA LEU A 76 23.34 -23.15 15.37
C LEU A 76 23.15 -24.03 16.61
N ASP A 77 24.00 -25.06 16.79
CA ASP A 77 23.92 -25.96 17.92
C ASP A 77 24.34 -25.27 19.23
N GLU A 78 25.35 -24.46 19.17
CA GLU A 78 25.80 -23.65 20.31
C GLU A 78 24.75 -22.63 20.75
N CYS A 79 23.98 -22.04 19.79
CA CYS A 79 22.88 -21.16 20.13
C CYS A 79 21.74 -21.86 20.88
N LYS A 80 21.48 -23.13 20.55
CA LYS A 80 20.47 -23.96 21.25
C LYS A 80 20.93 -24.36 22.64
N GLU A 81 22.21 -24.73 22.80
CA GLU A 81 22.77 -25.14 24.08
C GLU A 81 22.89 -23.98 25.07
N ARG A 82 23.18 -22.77 24.59
CA ARG A 82 23.40 -21.58 25.42
C ARG A 82 22.17 -20.70 25.58
N ASP A 83 21.02 -21.09 25.05
CA ASP A 83 19.78 -20.31 25.06
C ASP A 83 19.96 -18.88 24.49
N VAL A 84 20.77 -18.74 23.43
CA VAL A 84 20.99 -17.47 22.75
C VAL A 84 20.35 -17.41 21.37
N THR A 85 20.27 -16.21 20.81
CA THR A 85 19.69 -15.97 19.49
C THR A 85 20.76 -16.14 18.42
N TYR A 86 20.46 -16.90 17.34
CA TYR A 86 21.30 -17.00 16.17
C TYR A 86 21.18 -15.70 15.35
N ALA A 87 22.19 -14.84 15.46
CA ALA A 87 22.16 -13.50 14.89
C ALA A 87 23.55 -13.08 14.42
N ALA A 88 23.58 -12.17 13.45
CA ALA A 88 24.77 -11.51 12.96
C ALA A 88 24.73 -10.01 13.26
N PRO A 89 25.88 -9.36 13.54
CA PRO A 89 25.95 -7.93 13.75
C PRO A 89 25.67 -7.18 12.44
N LEU A 90 24.70 -6.27 12.46
CA LEU A 90 24.42 -5.36 11.35
C LEU A 90 25.24 -4.10 11.55
N ARG A 91 26.07 -3.75 10.60
CA ARG A 91 26.89 -2.54 10.56
C ARG A 91 26.51 -1.68 9.39
N VAL A 92 26.46 -0.38 9.58
CA VAL A 92 26.03 0.59 8.57
C VAL A 92 27.03 1.72 8.50
N ASN A 93 27.48 2.05 7.30
CA ASN A 93 28.30 3.23 7.06
C ASN A 93 27.41 4.46 6.99
N VAL A 94 27.67 5.39 7.86
CA VAL A 94 26.90 6.61 8.04
C VAL A 94 27.76 7.81 7.72
N ARG A 95 27.21 8.73 6.92
CA ARG A 95 27.85 9.97 6.52
C ARG A 95 27.05 11.14 7.11
N LEU A 96 27.74 11.97 7.86
CA LEU A 96 27.23 13.23 8.39
C LEU A 96 27.88 14.39 7.67
N VAL A 97 27.08 15.25 7.06
CA VAL A 97 27.50 16.46 6.37
C VAL A 97 27.03 17.68 7.16
N ASN A 98 27.93 18.54 7.51
CA ASN A 98 27.65 19.87 8.06
C ASN A 98 27.81 20.89 6.93
N ARG A 99 26.72 21.54 6.51
CA ARG A 99 26.73 22.54 5.43
C ARG A 99 27.35 23.88 5.85
N GLU A 100 27.32 24.22 7.13
CA GLU A 100 27.88 25.48 7.64
C GLU A 100 29.42 25.45 7.62
N THR A 101 30.00 24.34 8.12
CA THR A 101 31.46 24.19 8.19
C THR A 101 32.06 23.51 6.97
N GLY A 102 31.24 22.85 6.14
CA GLY A 102 31.70 22.01 5.03
C GLY A 102 32.33 20.68 5.48
N GLU A 103 32.24 20.34 6.76
CA GLU A 103 32.84 19.14 7.32
C GLU A 103 32.00 17.90 6.97
N ILE A 104 32.69 16.81 6.57
CA ILE A 104 32.07 15.52 6.31
C ILE A 104 32.71 14.50 7.26
N LYS A 105 31.89 13.83 8.05
CA LYS A 105 32.28 12.73 8.95
C LYS A 105 31.65 11.43 8.48
N GLU A 106 32.48 10.44 8.18
CA GLU A 106 32.03 9.09 7.83
C GLU A 106 32.43 8.12 8.95
N GLN A 107 31.51 7.29 9.37
CA GLN A 107 31.75 6.33 10.44
C GLN A 107 30.89 5.08 10.27
N GLU A 108 31.49 3.91 10.54
CA GLU A 108 30.75 2.67 10.65
C GLU A 108 30.04 2.61 12.00
N VAL A 109 28.72 2.41 11.99
CA VAL A 109 27.88 2.33 13.17
C VAL A 109 27.29 0.94 13.30
N PHE A 110 27.42 0.34 14.49
CA PHE A 110 26.75 -0.90 14.82
C PHE A 110 25.25 -0.65 15.05
N MET A 111 24.38 -1.36 14.32
CA MET A 111 22.92 -1.20 14.38
C MET A 111 22.21 -2.28 15.21
N GLY A 112 22.95 -3.22 15.77
CA GLY A 112 22.43 -4.32 16.59
C GLY A 112 22.65 -5.67 15.95
N ASP A 113 22.36 -6.73 16.71
CA ASP A 113 22.41 -8.10 16.23
C ASP A 113 21.08 -8.44 15.54
N PHE A 114 21.16 -8.86 14.27
CA PHE A 114 20.02 -9.18 13.46
C PHE A 114 19.84 -10.71 13.35
N PRO A 115 18.65 -11.26 13.71
CA PRO A 115 18.42 -12.71 13.65
C PRO A 115 18.55 -13.27 12.25
N LEU A 116 19.33 -14.32 12.10
CA LEU A 116 19.54 -15.02 10.84
C LEU A 116 18.59 -16.20 10.68
N MET A 117 18.18 -16.44 9.44
CA MET A 117 17.42 -17.63 9.07
C MET A 117 18.35 -18.83 8.92
N THR A 118 17.93 -19.97 9.45
CA THR A 118 18.63 -21.23 9.26
C THR A 118 18.38 -21.79 7.85
N ASP A 119 19.18 -22.76 7.42
CA ASP A 119 19.01 -23.43 6.12
C ASP A 119 17.65 -24.14 5.99
N THR A 120 17.02 -24.47 7.12
CA THR A 120 15.70 -25.08 7.18
C THR A 120 14.55 -24.06 7.18
N GLY A 121 14.83 -22.75 7.05
CA GLY A 121 13.81 -21.72 6.98
C GLY A 121 13.21 -21.31 8.33
N THR A 122 13.94 -21.54 9.42
CA THR A 122 13.53 -21.19 10.80
C THR A 122 14.46 -20.14 11.40
N PHE A 123 14.09 -19.64 12.58
CA PHE A 123 14.92 -18.73 13.38
C PHE A 123 15.15 -19.33 14.77
N ILE A 124 16.34 -19.17 15.31
CA ILE A 124 16.63 -19.55 16.69
C ILE A 124 16.65 -18.27 17.54
N ILE A 125 15.67 -18.14 18.41
CA ILE A 125 15.49 -17.00 19.31
C ILE A 125 15.52 -17.49 20.74
N ASN A 126 16.52 -17.03 21.51
CA ASN A 126 16.76 -17.46 22.88
C ASN A 126 16.78 -19.00 23.01
N GLY A 127 17.50 -19.68 22.12
CA GLY A 127 17.62 -21.14 22.07
C GLY A 127 16.43 -21.89 21.48
N ALA A 128 15.27 -21.24 21.34
CA ALA A 128 14.06 -21.86 20.81
C ALA A 128 13.93 -21.65 19.29
N GLU A 129 13.60 -22.70 18.57
CA GLU A 129 13.37 -22.65 17.14
C GLU A 129 11.97 -22.12 16.83
N ARG A 130 11.91 -21.06 16.03
CA ARG A 130 10.66 -20.36 15.67
C ARG A 130 10.46 -20.30 14.18
N VAL A 131 9.21 -20.34 13.78
CA VAL A 131 8.75 -20.17 12.39
C VAL A 131 7.97 -18.87 12.29
N ILE A 132 8.31 -18.06 11.28
CA ILE A 132 7.52 -16.88 10.94
C ILE A 132 6.49 -17.30 9.91
N VAL A 133 5.22 -17.29 10.30
CA VAL A 133 4.10 -17.67 9.44
C VAL A 133 3.82 -16.54 8.46
N SER A 134 3.68 -16.89 7.18
CA SER A 134 3.31 -15.93 6.14
C SER A 134 1.88 -15.44 6.34
N GLN A 135 1.64 -14.16 6.06
CA GLN A 135 0.36 -13.51 6.27
C GLN A 135 -0.38 -13.33 4.95
N LEU A 136 -1.68 -13.64 4.94
CA LEU A 136 -2.60 -13.25 3.87
C LEU A 136 -3.18 -11.88 4.20
N VAL A 137 -2.93 -10.90 3.34
CA VAL A 137 -3.45 -9.55 3.47
C VAL A 137 -4.23 -9.14 2.23
N ARG A 138 -5.14 -8.17 2.38
CA ARG A 138 -5.79 -7.56 1.24
C ARG A 138 -4.73 -6.83 0.40
N SER A 139 -4.70 -7.09 -0.90
CA SER A 139 -3.78 -6.42 -1.81
C SER A 139 -4.07 -4.91 -1.85
N PRO A 140 -3.08 -4.02 -1.91
CA PRO A 140 -3.34 -2.60 -2.07
C PRO A 140 -4.08 -2.32 -3.39
N GLY A 141 -4.95 -1.29 -3.38
CA GLY A 141 -5.78 -0.92 -4.52
C GLY A 141 -7.11 -0.29 -4.09
N ALA A 142 -8.03 -0.12 -5.04
CA ALA A 142 -9.39 0.35 -4.79
C ALA A 142 -10.38 -0.82 -4.90
N TYR A 143 -11.21 -0.99 -3.90
CA TYR A 143 -12.22 -2.04 -3.80
C TYR A 143 -13.60 -1.43 -3.68
N TYR A 144 -14.54 -2.00 -4.38
CA TYR A 144 -15.92 -1.54 -4.42
C TYR A 144 -16.86 -2.68 -4.03
N GLY A 145 -17.75 -2.38 -3.13
CA GLY A 145 -18.76 -3.32 -2.62
C GLY A 145 -20.16 -2.76 -2.71
N VAL A 146 -21.14 -3.63 -2.51
CA VAL A 146 -22.54 -3.28 -2.34
C VAL A 146 -23.09 -4.00 -1.13
N GLU A 147 -23.83 -3.27 -0.31
CA GLU A 147 -24.53 -3.80 0.85
C GLU A 147 -26.02 -3.46 0.70
N ILE A 148 -26.88 -4.37 1.11
CA ILE A 148 -28.33 -4.15 1.09
C ILE A 148 -28.75 -3.69 2.47
N ASP A 149 -29.32 -2.48 2.54
CA ASP A 149 -29.86 -1.95 3.78
C ASP A 149 -31.14 -2.71 4.23
N THR A 150 -31.54 -2.51 5.46
CA THR A 150 -32.77 -3.09 6.04
C THR A 150 -34.03 -2.74 5.26
N THR A 151 -34.02 -1.65 4.50
CA THR A 151 -35.09 -1.20 3.59
C THR A 151 -35.06 -1.87 2.21
N GLY A 152 -34.04 -2.67 1.91
CA GLY A 152 -33.82 -3.29 0.60
C GLY A 152 -33.12 -2.39 -0.43
N LYS A 153 -32.65 -1.19 -0.04
CA LYS A 153 -31.87 -0.29 -0.90
C LYS A 153 -30.43 -0.75 -0.98
N GLU A 154 -29.87 -0.76 -2.18
CA GLU A 154 -28.46 -1.03 -2.40
C GLU A 154 -27.63 0.19 -2.00
N LEU A 155 -26.71 -0.01 -1.08
CA LEU A 155 -25.72 0.98 -0.65
C LEU A 155 -24.34 0.58 -1.15
N TYR A 156 -23.70 1.47 -1.85
CA TYR A 156 -22.40 1.23 -2.44
C TYR A 156 -21.29 1.79 -1.55
N ASN A 157 -20.21 1.05 -1.46
CA ASN A 157 -19.02 1.46 -0.75
C ASN A 157 -17.77 1.31 -1.62
N ALA A 158 -16.77 2.11 -1.33
CA ALA A 158 -15.45 2.01 -1.95
C ALA A 158 -14.37 2.17 -0.88
N THR A 159 -13.34 1.33 -0.92
CA THR A 159 -12.21 1.42 0.00
C THR A 159 -10.92 1.47 -0.78
N MET A 160 -10.16 2.54 -0.62
CA MET A 160 -8.82 2.67 -1.17
C MET A 160 -7.82 2.26 -0.10
N ILE A 161 -7.10 1.16 -0.37
CA ILE A 161 -6.17 0.54 0.57
C ILE A 161 -4.75 0.70 0.02
N PRO A 162 -3.87 1.46 0.70
CA PRO A 162 -2.45 1.47 0.39
C PRO A 162 -1.74 0.25 0.96
N ASN A 163 -0.53 0.00 0.53
CA ASN A 163 0.37 -0.94 1.20
C ASN A 163 0.83 -0.39 2.56
N ARG A 164 1.03 0.93 2.62
CA ARG A 164 1.35 1.70 3.82
C ARG A 164 0.70 3.08 3.72
N GLY A 165 -0.04 3.51 4.74
CA GLY A 165 -0.67 4.82 4.81
C GLY A 165 -2.13 4.77 5.25
N ALA A 166 -2.80 5.90 5.21
CA ALA A 166 -4.19 6.07 5.60
C ALA A 166 -5.16 5.48 4.55
N TRP A 167 -6.20 4.84 5.02
CA TRP A 167 -7.28 4.36 4.18
C TRP A 167 -8.26 5.48 3.86
N ILE A 168 -8.81 5.45 2.65
CA ILE A 168 -9.94 6.29 2.25
C ILE A 168 -11.13 5.37 2.01
N GLU A 169 -12.18 5.54 2.78
CA GLU A 169 -13.43 4.79 2.67
C GLU A 169 -14.53 5.74 2.22
N LEU A 170 -15.19 5.41 1.11
CA LEU A 170 -16.34 6.13 0.57
C LEU A 170 -17.59 5.27 0.79
N GLU A 171 -18.67 5.85 1.24
CA GLU A 171 -19.92 5.15 1.51
C GLU A 171 -21.10 6.01 1.05
N THR A 172 -22.09 5.39 0.45
CA THR A 172 -23.40 6.02 0.18
C THR A 172 -24.36 5.75 1.33
N ASP A 173 -25.19 6.69 1.66
CA ASP A 173 -26.25 6.51 2.68
C ASP A 173 -27.64 6.32 2.04
N ALA A 174 -28.64 6.02 2.86
CA ALA A 174 -30.02 5.82 2.42
C ALA A 174 -30.64 7.08 1.77
N ASN A 175 -30.05 8.25 1.97
CA ASN A 175 -30.50 9.53 1.40
C ASN A 175 -29.66 9.98 0.19
N ASP A 176 -28.97 9.07 -0.45
CA ASP A 176 -28.17 9.31 -1.64
C ASP A 176 -26.97 10.27 -1.44
N VAL A 177 -26.54 10.46 -0.18
CA VAL A 177 -25.39 11.26 0.18
C VAL A 177 -24.13 10.42 0.17
N VAL A 178 -23.10 10.91 -0.48
CA VAL A 178 -21.78 10.27 -0.49
C VAL A 178 -20.94 10.82 0.66
N SER A 179 -20.52 9.93 1.54
CA SER A 179 -19.69 10.24 2.69
C SER A 179 -18.28 9.66 2.51
N VAL A 180 -17.29 10.34 3.09
CA VAL A 180 -15.91 9.87 3.17
C VAL A 180 -15.49 9.68 4.61
N ARG A 181 -14.69 8.67 4.84
CA ARG A 181 -13.99 8.40 6.10
C ARG A 181 -12.49 8.25 5.80
N ILE A 182 -11.67 8.94 6.55
CA ILE A 182 -10.21 8.87 6.44
C ILE A 182 -9.68 8.18 7.69
N ASP A 183 -8.95 7.10 7.53
CA ASP A 183 -8.26 6.36 8.61
C ASP A 183 -9.15 6.11 9.84
N ARG A 184 -10.35 5.55 9.62
CA ARG A 184 -11.33 5.20 10.68
C ARG A 184 -11.90 6.38 11.50
N THR A 185 -11.77 7.59 11.01
CA THR A 185 -12.40 8.78 11.65
C THR A 185 -13.91 8.78 11.44
N ARG A 186 -14.60 9.79 11.99
CA ARG A 186 -16.04 9.98 11.77
C ARG A 186 -16.33 10.33 10.31
N LYS A 187 -17.46 9.83 9.79
CA LYS A 187 -17.96 10.15 8.44
C LYS A 187 -18.09 11.65 8.22
N MET A 188 -17.78 12.09 7.02
CA MET A 188 -17.98 13.47 6.56
C MET A 188 -18.48 13.44 5.10
N PRO A 189 -19.20 14.47 4.63
CA PRO A 189 -19.55 14.60 3.22
C PRO A 189 -18.30 14.53 2.35
N VAL A 190 -18.38 13.85 1.19
CA VAL A 190 -17.24 13.70 0.28
C VAL A 190 -16.79 15.03 -0.32
N THR A 191 -17.69 16.01 -0.39
CA THR A 191 -17.42 17.40 -0.82
C THR A 191 -16.30 18.05 -0.02
N TYR A 192 -16.16 17.75 1.26
CA TYR A 192 -15.06 18.26 2.08
C TYR A 192 -13.69 17.79 1.55
N LEU A 193 -13.60 16.52 1.19
CA LEU A 193 -12.37 15.99 0.58
C LEU A 193 -12.12 16.57 -0.81
N ILE A 194 -13.17 16.70 -1.64
CA ILE A 194 -13.07 17.29 -2.99
C ILE A 194 -12.56 18.74 -2.91
N ARG A 195 -13.13 19.55 -2.01
CA ARG A 195 -12.67 20.95 -1.78
C ARG A 195 -11.25 21.02 -1.25
N ALA A 196 -10.90 20.17 -0.29
CA ALA A 196 -9.54 20.10 0.25
C ALA A 196 -8.50 19.76 -0.83
N LEU A 197 -8.87 18.92 -1.81
CA LEU A 197 -8.01 18.52 -2.93
C LEU A 197 -7.91 19.57 -4.05
N GLY A 198 -8.70 20.66 -4.00
CA GLY A 198 -8.50 21.80 -4.87
C GLY A 198 -9.69 22.24 -5.72
N TYR A 199 -10.84 21.55 -5.65
CA TYR A 199 -12.10 21.95 -6.33
C TYR A 199 -12.98 22.69 -5.31
N GLU A 200 -12.84 24.01 -5.25
CA GLU A 200 -13.31 24.82 -4.13
C GLU A 200 -14.81 25.11 -4.19
N THR A 201 -15.31 25.51 -5.34
CA THR A 201 -16.68 25.99 -5.52
C THR A 201 -17.67 24.88 -5.91
N ASP A 202 -18.95 25.07 -5.54
CA ASP A 202 -20.03 24.18 -5.98
C ASP A 202 -20.12 24.07 -7.51
N ALA A 203 -19.82 25.18 -8.20
CA ALA A 203 -19.79 25.24 -9.65
C ALA A 203 -18.66 24.38 -10.25
N GLU A 204 -17.48 24.38 -9.64
CA GLU A 204 -16.36 23.53 -10.06
C GLU A 204 -16.66 22.05 -9.82
N ILE A 205 -17.27 21.69 -8.67
CA ILE A 205 -17.65 20.33 -8.36
C ILE A 205 -18.72 19.83 -9.37
N ARG A 206 -19.72 20.65 -9.68
CA ARG A 206 -20.72 20.33 -10.72
C ARG A 206 -20.10 20.23 -12.12
N ALA A 207 -19.20 21.12 -12.47
CA ALA A 207 -18.48 21.03 -13.73
C ALA A 207 -17.65 19.74 -13.84
N LEU A 208 -17.10 19.26 -12.71
CA LEU A 208 -16.29 18.06 -12.67
C LEU A 208 -17.13 16.78 -12.80
N PHE A 209 -18.18 16.61 -11.97
CA PHE A 209 -18.97 15.38 -11.92
C PHE A 209 -20.24 15.42 -12.76
N GLY A 210 -20.59 16.56 -13.35
CA GLY A 210 -21.89 16.79 -13.97
C GLY A 210 -22.98 17.02 -12.93
N ASP A 211 -24.24 17.02 -13.37
CA ASP A 211 -25.40 17.13 -12.49
C ASP A 211 -25.82 15.75 -11.91
N ASP A 212 -24.85 15.04 -11.34
CA ASP A 212 -25.11 13.75 -10.69
C ASP A 212 -25.96 13.98 -9.42
N PRO A 213 -27.10 13.25 -9.25
CA PRO A 213 -28.04 13.45 -8.16
C PRO A 213 -27.42 13.21 -6.78
N HIS A 214 -26.47 12.29 -6.66
CA HIS A 214 -25.82 11.97 -5.39
C HIS A 214 -24.86 13.07 -4.96
N ILE A 215 -24.14 13.65 -5.93
CA ILE A 215 -23.25 14.81 -5.66
C ILE A 215 -24.08 16.04 -5.31
N LEU A 216 -25.21 16.29 -6.02
CA LEU A 216 -26.10 17.40 -5.71
C LEU A 216 -26.71 17.25 -4.30
N ALA A 217 -27.22 16.07 -3.94
CA ALA A 217 -27.72 15.78 -2.61
C ALA A 217 -26.63 15.94 -1.51
N THR A 218 -25.37 15.65 -1.86
CA THR A 218 -24.24 15.83 -0.93
C THR A 218 -23.91 17.31 -0.74
N ILE A 219 -23.91 18.10 -1.83
CA ILE A 219 -23.69 19.58 -1.79
C ILE A 219 -24.78 20.28 -0.96
N GLU A 220 -26.06 19.87 -1.08
CA GLU A 220 -27.16 20.41 -0.30
C GLU A 220 -27.00 20.20 1.21
N ARG A 221 -26.27 19.16 1.62
CA ARG A 221 -25.95 18.89 3.04
C ARG A 221 -24.72 19.60 3.54
N ASP A 222 -23.95 20.26 2.69
CA ASP A 222 -22.79 21.03 3.11
C ASP A 222 -23.22 22.22 3.98
N THR A 223 -22.52 22.39 5.09
CA THR A 223 -22.70 23.57 5.92
C THR A 223 -22.00 24.78 5.27
N ASP A 224 -22.56 25.98 5.42
CA ASP A 224 -21.98 27.23 4.90
C ASP A 224 -20.56 27.49 5.42
N GLU A 225 -20.22 26.86 6.54
CA GLU A 225 -18.90 26.96 7.17
C GLU A 225 -17.79 26.23 6.38
N VAL A 226 -18.10 25.37 5.39
CA VAL A 226 -17.12 24.51 4.69
C VAL A 226 -17.02 24.80 3.19
N LYS A 227 -17.63 25.87 2.71
CA LYS A 227 -17.67 26.22 1.26
C LYS A 227 -16.34 26.69 0.66
N THR A 228 -15.28 26.77 1.46
CA THR A 228 -13.94 27.15 0.96
C THR A 228 -12.93 26.07 1.24
N ARG A 229 -11.87 26.00 0.42
CA ARG A 229 -10.79 25.01 0.58
C ARG A 229 -10.17 25.04 1.97
N GLY A 230 -9.84 26.25 2.49
CA GLY A 230 -9.21 26.40 3.80
C GLY A 230 -10.08 25.85 4.93
N LYS A 231 -11.39 26.14 4.89
CA LYS A 231 -12.33 25.65 5.90
C LYS A 231 -12.55 24.14 5.80
N ALA A 232 -12.62 23.58 4.60
CA ALA A 232 -12.72 22.13 4.38
C ALA A 232 -11.50 21.39 4.97
N VAL A 233 -10.30 21.90 4.72
CA VAL A 233 -9.07 21.31 5.25
C VAL A 233 -9.03 21.38 6.78
N ILE A 234 -9.45 22.49 7.38
CA ILE A 234 -9.56 22.65 8.85
C ILE A 234 -10.55 21.65 9.44
N GLU A 235 -11.71 21.45 8.81
CA GLU A 235 -12.70 20.48 9.32
C GLU A 235 -12.21 19.03 9.24
N ILE A 236 -11.50 18.67 8.17
CA ILE A 236 -10.83 17.36 8.08
C ILE A 236 -9.79 17.22 9.19
N TYR A 237 -8.98 18.25 9.44
CA TYR A 237 -7.97 18.27 10.50
C TYR A 237 -8.59 18.04 11.89
N ARG A 238 -9.69 18.74 12.21
CA ARG A 238 -10.41 18.58 13.48
C ARG A 238 -10.88 17.14 13.71
N ARG A 239 -11.25 16.44 12.64
CA ARG A 239 -11.69 15.04 12.72
C ARG A 239 -10.53 14.06 12.85
N LEU A 240 -9.39 14.36 12.19
CA LEU A 240 -8.18 13.55 12.30
C LEU A 240 -7.49 13.73 13.65
N ARG A 241 -7.51 14.96 14.20
CA ARG A 241 -6.85 15.32 15.46
C ARG A 241 -7.79 16.11 16.38
N PRO A 242 -8.75 15.43 17.03
CA PRO A 242 -9.68 16.09 17.92
C PRO A 242 -8.95 16.70 19.13
N GLY A 243 -9.24 17.97 19.43
CA GLY A 243 -8.65 18.69 20.57
C GLY A 243 -7.40 19.51 20.27
N GLU A 244 -6.79 19.41 19.08
CA GLU A 244 -5.70 20.28 18.67
C GLU A 244 -6.24 21.56 18.01
N PRO A 245 -5.60 22.72 18.23
CA PRO A 245 -5.96 23.96 17.53
C PRO A 245 -5.70 23.81 16.04
N ALA A 246 -6.76 24.00 15.24
CA ALA A 246 -6.70 23.86 13.80
C ALA A 246 -6.27 25.20 13.15
N ASN A 247 -5.14 25.18 12.48
CA ASN A 247 -4.69 26.25 11.58
C ASN A 247 -4.68 25.72 10.14
N GLU A 248 -4.99 26.55 9.16
CA GLU A 248 -5.09 26.15 7.75
C GLU A 248 -3.76 25.57 7.23
N ASP A 249 -2.62 26.20 7.55
CA ASP A 249 -1.31 25.73 7.09
C ASP A 249 -0.95 24.37 7.66
N ASN A 250 -1.16 24.17 8.97
CA ASN A 250 -0.91 22.90 9.62
C ASN A 250 -1.85 21.79 9.09
N ALA A 251 -3.09 22.15 8.82
CA ALA A 251 -4.08 21.23 8.31
C ALA A 251 -3.78 20.82 6.85
N ARG A 252 -3.35 21.76 6.02
CA ARG A 252 -2.90 21.51 4.65
C ARG A 252 -1.67 20.62 4.63
N GLN A 253 -0.67 20.94 5.45
CA GLN A 253 0.55 20.15 5.58
C GLN A 253 0.25 18.73 6.07
N LEU A 254 -0.70 18.55 7.02
CA LEU A 254 -1.10 17.23 7.48
C LEU A 254 -1.67 16.38 6.35
N LEU A 255 -2.58 16.93 5.53
CA LEU A 255 -3.16 16.20 4.40
C LEU A 255 -2.12 15.86 3.33
N GLU A 256 -1.19 16.77 3.06
CA GLU A 256 -0.12 16.55 2.12
C GLU A 256 0.82 15.43 2.56
N VAL A 257 1.22 15.44 3.82
CA VAL A 257 2.03 14.37 4.41
C VAL A 257 1.27 13.05 4.50
N LEU A 258 -0.05 13.09 4.72
CA LEU A 258 -0.86 11.87 4.90
C LEU A 258 -1.04 11.08 3.60
N PHE A 259 -1.19 11.77 2.45
CA PHE A 259 -1.55 11.15 1.17
C PHE A 259 -0.47 11.25 0.09
N PHE A 260 0.33 12.31 0.09
CA PHE A 260 1.25 12.61 -1.02
C PHE A 260 2.73 12.47 -0.67
N ASP A 261 3.08 12.26 0.62
CA ASP A 261 4.46 12.01 1.04
C ASP A 261 4.82 10.52 0.83
N PRO A 262 5.79 10.19 -0.05
CA PRO A 262 6.22 8.81 -0.31
C PRO A 262 6.74 8.07 0.95
N ARG A 263 7.18 8.82 1.96
CA ARG A 263 7.63 8.25 3.24
C ARG A 263 6.48 7.75 4.09
N ARG A 264 5.29 8.33 3.92
CA ARG A 264 4.09 8.03 4.71
C ARG A 264 3.07 7.19 3.97
N TYR A 265 2.87 7.46 2.68
CA TYR A 265 1.89 6.80 1.84
C TYR A 265 2.58 6.03 0.71
N ASP A 266 2.28 4.75 0.59
CA ASP A 266 2.87 3.88 -0.42
C ASP A 266 1.85 2.86 -0.91
N LEU A 267 1.55 2.89 -2.20
CA LEU A 267 0.71 1.90 -2.87
C LEU A 267 1.47 0.62 -3.24
N ALA A 268 2.78 0.65 -3.22
CA ALA A 268 3.64 -0.29 -3.92
C ALA A 268 3.31 -0.39 -5.43
N THR A 269 4.11 -1.12 -6.19
CA THR A 269 3.88 -1.32 -7.64
C THR A 269 2.56 -2.03 -7.92
N VAL A 270 2.19 -3.00 -7.06
CA VAL A 270 0.93 -3.76 -7.20
C VAL A 270 -0.29 -2.87 -7.01
N GLY A 271 -0.28 -1.98 -6.00
CA GLY A 271 -1.39 -1.06 -5.75
C GLY A 271 -1.55 -0.06 -6.89
N ARG A 272 -0.45 0.52 -7.39
CA ARG A 272 -0.47 1.43 -8.54
C ARG A 272 -0.99 0.73 -9.79
N TYR A 273 -0.52 -0.48 -10.08
CA TYR A 273 -1.04 -1.28 -11.19
C TYR A 273 -2.55 -1.50 -11.10
N LYS A 274 -3.04 -1.91 -9.93
CA LYS A 274 -4.48 -2.15 -9.71
C LYS A 274 -5.32 -0.88 -9.84
N LEU A 275 -4.84 0.25 -9.30
CA LEU A 275 -5.51 1.55 -9.44
C LEU A 275 -5.57 1.99 -10.91
N THR A 276 -4.43 2.00 -11.60
CA THR A 276 -4.37 2.37 -13.03
C THR A 276 -5.25 1.45 -13.87
N LYS A 277 -5.25 0.14 -13.58
CA LYS A 277 -6.09 -0.82 -14.29
C LYS A 277 -7.59 -0.59 -14.08
N LYS A 278 -8.02 -0.18 -12.88
CA LYS A 278 -9.42 -0.03 -12.51
C LYS A 278 -9.97 1.36 -12.81
N LEU A 279 -9.21 2.40 -12.45
CA LEU A 279 -9.62 3.79 -12.57
C LEU A 279 -9.15 4.46 -13.86
N GLY A 280 -8.20 3.86 -14.57
CA GLY A 280 -7.66 4.39 -15.82
C GLY A 280 -8.68 4.33 -16.96
N TRP A 281 -8.59 5.31 -17.85
CA TRP A 281 -9.54 5.52 -18.95
C TRP A 281 -9.60 4.32 -19.91
N ARG A 282 -8.48 3.65 -20.20
CA ARG A 282 -8.39 2.54 -21.15
C ARG A 282 -9.40 1.43 -20.86
N ARG A 283 -9.52 1.02 -19.61
CA ARG A 283 -10.47 -0.01 -19.20
C ARG A 283 -11.88 0.51 -18.96
N ARG A 284 -11.99 1.72 -18.44
CA ARG A 284 -13.31 2.31 -18.14
C ARG A 284 -14.11 2.63 -19.39
N LEU A 285 -13.45 3.06 -20.47
CA LEU A 285 -14.12 3.33 -21.76
C LEU A 285 -14.51 2.07 -22.55
N LEU A 286 -13.83 0.96 -22.33
CA LEU A 286 -14.05 -0.25 -23.09
C LEU A 286 -15.51 -0.70 -23.05
N GLY A 287 -16.12 -0.87 -24.22
CA GLY A 287 -17.52 -1.28 -24.36
C GLY A 287 -18.55 -0.18 -24.06
N LYS A 288 -18.14 1.06 -23.83
CA LYS A 288 -19.03 2.21 -23.61
C LYS A 288 -19.36 2.91 -24.94
N VAL A 289 -20.39 3.73 -24.89
CA VAL A 289 -20.84 4.58 -26.01
C VAL A 289 -20.66 6.04 -25.56
N LEU A 290 -19.93 6.82 -26.32
CA LEU A 290 -19.70 8.23 -26.00
C LEU A 290 -20.88 9.10 -26.49
N ALA A 291 -21.25 10.07 -25.63
CA ALA A 291 -22.24 11.09 -25.98
C ALA A 291 -21.64 12.17 -26.89
N GLU A 292 -20.31 12.43 -26.78
CA GLU A 292 -19.59 13.36 -27.62
C GLU A 292 -18.32 12.71 -28.20
N PRO A 293 -17.90 13.09 -29.43
CA PRO A 293 -16.71 12.53 -30.03
C PRO A 293 -15.45 13.12 -29.37
N ILE A 294 -14.39 12.30 -29.26
CA ILE A 294 -13.08 12.79 -28.85
C ILE A 294 -12.26 13.08 -30.11
N ILE A 295 -11.86 14.32 -30.23
CA ILE A 295 -11.13 14.85 -31.38
C ILE A 295 -9.72 15.23 -30.92
N ASP A 296 -8.73 14.79 -31.66
CA ASP A 296 -7.36 15.22 -31.49
C ASP A 296 -7.24 16.73 -31.84
N LYS A 297 -6.83 17.54 -30.89
CA LYS A 297 -6.74 19.00 -31.04
C LYS A 297 -5.67 19.44 -32.02
N GLU A 298 -4.62 18.62 -32.22
CA GLU A 298 -3.51 18.94 -33.11
C GLU A 298 -3.80 18.53 -34.56
N THR A 299 -4.38 17.33 -34.75
CA THR A 299 -4.62 16.78 -36.09
C THR A 299 -6.04 16.99 -36.61
N GLY A 300 -7.00 17.30 -35.73
CA GLY A 300 -8.44 17.38 -36.07
C GLY A 300 -9.07 16.03 -36.35
N GLU A 301 -8.38 14.91 -36.12
CA GLU A 301 -8.86 13.57 -36.34
C GLU A 301 -9.80 13.13 -35.20
N ILE A 302 -10.91 12.45 -35.56
CA ILE A 302 -11.79 11.83 -34.56
C ILE A 302 -11.13 10.54 -34.08
N VAL A 303 -10.69 10.54 -32.82
CA VAL A 303 -10.06 9.39 -32.20
C VAL A 303 -11.11 8.39 -31.68
N PHE A 304 -12.16 8.90 -31.05
CA PHE A 304 -13.30 8.11 -30.60
C PHE A 304 -14.59 8.74 -31.12
N PRO A 305 -15.36 8.01 -31.97
CA PRO A 305 -16.57 8.54 -32.56
C PRO A 305 -17.74 8.58 -31.56
N LYS A 306 -18.65 9.51 -31.77
CA LYS A 306 -19.92 9.59 -31.06
C LYS A 306 -20.84 8.45 -31.43
N GLY A 307 -21.55 7.85 -30.46
CA GLY A 307 -22.60 6.88 -30.68
C GLY A 307 -22.13 5.47 -31.04
N GLU A 308 -20.86 5.24 -31.22
CA GLU A 308 -20.29 3.92 -31.47
C GLU A 308 -19.76 3.30 -30.16
N ARG A 309 -19.79 1.97 -30.14
CA ARG A 309 -19.25 1.22 -29.00
C ARG A 309 -17.72 1.16 -29.09
N ILE A 310 -17.04 1.64 -28.10
CA ILE A 310 -15.57 1.63 -28.06
C ILE A 310 -15.04 0.21 -27.92
N THR A 311 -14.21 -0.21 -28.87
CA THR A 311 -13.56 -1.52 -28.92
C THR A 311 -12.15 -1.49 -28.32
N SER A 312 -11.59 -2.68 -28.03
CA SER A 312 -10.21 -2.79 -27.59
C SER A 312 -9.20 -2.27 -28.61
N GLU A 313 -9.48 -2.49 -29.90
CA GLU A 313 -8.62 -2.03 -30.99
C GLU A 313 -8.49 -0.51 -31.03
N MET A 314 -9.60 0.20 -30.81
CA MET A 314 -9.61 1.67 -30.75
C MET A 314 -8.81 2.19 -29.56
N VAL A 315 -8.92 1.54 -28.39
CA VAL A 315 -8.18 1.91 -27.18
C VAL A 315 -6.68 1.61 -27.33
N ASP A 316 -6.34 0.47 -27.90
CA ASP A 316 -4.95 0.04 -28.09
C ASP A 316 -4.22 0.83 -29.19
N ALA A 317 -4.97 1.44 -30.11
CA ALA A 317 -4.41 2.34 -31.15
C ALA A 317 -3.89 3.67 -30.59
N VAL A 318 -4.25 4.04 -29.36
CA VAL A 318 -3.77 5.27 -28.72
C VAL A 318 -2.42 4.98 -28.03
N SER A 319 -1.31 5.46 -28.62
CA SER A 319 0.03 5.37 -28.01
C SER A 319 0.12 6.23 -26.75
N PRO A 320 1.07 5.99 -25.85
CA PRO A 320 1.28 6.84 -24.66
C PRO A 320 1.56 8.31 -24.99
N GLU A 321 2.28 8.58 -26.07
CA GLU A 321 2.57 9.93 -26.57
C GLU A 321 1.28 10.63 -27.04
N ARG A 322 0.44 9.91 -27.80
CA ARG A 322 -0.85 10.41 -28.26
C ARG A 322 -1.83 10.59 -27.09
N GLU A 323 -1.75 9.76 -26.06
CA GLU A 323 -2.54 9.93 -24.83
C GLU A 323 -2.23 11.28 -24.15
N THR A 324 -0.94 11.63 -24.05
CA THR A 324 -0.51 12.91 -23.48
C THR A 324 -0.97 14.09 -24.31
N ALA A 325 -0.93 13.99 -25.62
CA ALA A 325 -1.43 15.04 -26.54
C ALA A 325 -2.97 15.22 -26.45
N LEU A 326 -3.71 14.11 -26.31
CA LEU A 326 -5.18 14.13 -26.21
C LEU A 326 -5.71 14.66 -24.89
N PHE A 327 -5.11 14.22 -23.77
CA PHE A 327 -5.68 14.38 -22.44
C PHE A 327 -4.82 15.21 -21.49
N GLY A 328 -3.61 15.64 -21.90
CA GLY A 328 -2.65 16.30 -21.03
C GLY A 328 -1.80 15.31 -20.22
N GLU A 329 -0.67 15.77 -19.72
CA GLU A 329 0.24 14.95 -18.91
C GLU A 329 -0.25 14.88 -17.46
N GLY A 330 -0.71 13.70 -17.06
CA GLY A 330 -1.12 13.44 -15.69
C GLY A 330 -2.41 14.12 -15.25
N GLU A 331 -3.21 14.66 -16.17
CA GLU A 331 -4.48 15.31 -15.89
C GLU A 331 -5.64 14.30 -15.80
N LEU A 332 -6.67 14.70 -15.04
CA LEU A 332 -7.91 13.94 -14.93
C LEU A 332 -8.67 13.99 -16.27
N VAL A 333 -9.08 12.81 -16.75
CA VAL A 333 -9.78 12.72 -18.03
C VAL A 333 -11.27 12.55 -17.80
N ALA A 334 -12.09 13.40 -18.39
CA ALA A 334 -13.55 13.33 -18.31
C ALA A 334 -14.15 12.87 -19.64
N PHE A 335 -15.12 11.95 -19.56
CA PHE A 335 -15.86 11.43 -20.71
C PHE A 335 -17.36 11.46 -20.42
N ASP A 336 -18.13 11.91 -21.39
CA ASP A 336 -19.58 11.86 -21.33
C ASP A 336 -20.07 10.58 -22.04
N VAL A 337 -20.59 9.64 -21.23
CA VAL A 337 -20.99 8.30 -21.64
C VAL A 337 -22.52 8.18 -21.62
N GLN A 338 -23.12 7.55 -22.64
CA GLN A 338 -24.56 7.32 -22.69
C GLN A 338 -24.96 6.17 -21.75
N LYS A 339 -25.97 6.41 -20.91
CA LYS A 339 -26.68 5.37 -20.15
C LYS A 339 -27.64 4.58 -21.07
N LYS A 340 -28.13 3.45 -20.56
CA LYS A 340 -29.09 2.61 -21.31
C LYS A 340 -30.41 3.32 -21.59
N ASP A 341 -30.81 4.25 -20.78
CA ASP A 341 -32.03 5.10 -20.84
C ASP A 341 -31.82 6.36 -21.69
N GLY A 342 -30.62 6.56 -22.22
CA GLY A 342 -30.32 7.73 -23.08
C GLY A 342 -29.79 8.95 -22.31
N GLU A 343 -29.79 8.92 -20.98
CA GLU A 343 -29.15 9.94 -20.17
C GLU A 343 -27.64 9.90 -20.33
N VAL A 344 -26.99 11.01 -20.01
CA VAL A 344 -25.53 11.15 -20.05
C VAL A 344 -24.95 11.05 -18.64
N HIS A 345 -23.97 10.17 -18.46
CA HIS A 345 -23.18 10.08 -17.24
C HIS A 345 -21.76 10.60 -17.48
N ARG A 346 -21.32 11.55 -16.64
CA ARG A 346 -19.97 12.09 -16.71
C ARG A 346 -19.01 11.20 -15.95
N MET A 347 -18.14 10.53 -16.68
CA MET A 347 -17.16 9.58 -16.16
C MET A 347 -15.78 10.21 -16.05
N LEU A 348 -15.22 10.30 -14.84
CA LEU A 348 -13.87 10.77 -14.60
C LEU A 348 -12.92 9.58 -14.51
N CYS A 349 -11.86 9.62 -15.28
CA CYS A 349 -10.85 8.57 -15.33
C CYS A 349 -9.49 9.10 -14.89
N ALA A 350 -8.75 8.29 -14.14
CA ALA A 350 -7.37 8.58 -13.79
C ALA A 350 -6.47 8.50 -15.03
N PRO A 351 -5.43 9.36 -15.12
CA PRO A 351 -4.43 9.28 -16.17
C PRO A 351 -3.61 7.99 -16.06
N THR A 352 -3.03 7.56 -17.17
CA THR A 352 -2.08 6.45 -17.13
C THR A 352 -0.78 6.92 -16.47
N ARG A 353 -0.38 6.25 -15.40
CA ARG A 353 0.86 6.55 -14.66
C ARG A 353 1.77 5.36 -14.65
N ASP A 354 3.09 5.61 -14.59
CA ASP A 354 4.09 4.57 -14.41
C ASP A 354 3.87 3.84 -13.07
N TYR A 355 4.09 2.54 -13.08
CA TYR A 355 3.98 1.69 -11.88
C TYR A 355 4.98 2.05 -10.77
N GLN A 356 6.01 2.81 -11.09
CA GLN A 356 6.96 3.35 -10.11
C GLN A 356 6.38 4.52 -9.29
N TYR A 357 5.28 5.13 -9.75
CA TYR A 357 4.61 6.19 -9.00
C TYR A 357 3.82 5.61 -7.82
N ARG A 358 4.39 5.68 -6.63
CA ARG A 358 3.93 4.92 -5.46
C ARG A 358 2.93 5.65 -4.57
N THR A 359 2.75 6.95 -4.70
CA THR A 359 1.77 7.72 -3.92
C THR A 359 0.43 7.84 -4.63
N ILE A 360 -0.65 8.04 -3.87
CA ILE A 360 -1.94 8.39 -4.45
C ILE A 360 -1.90 9.81 -5.03
N THR A 361 -2.75 10.11 -5.99
CA THR A 361 -2.90 11.44 -6.57
C THR A 361 -4.32 11.97 -6.41
N ARG A 362 -4.50 13.28 -6.61
CA ARG A 362 -5.83 13.90 -6.57
C ARG A 362 -6.76 13.29 -7.63
N GLU A 363 -6.21 13.05 -8.81
CA GLU A 363 -6.91 12.46 -9.95
C GLU A 363 -7.38 11.03 -9.64
N ASP A 364 -6.57 10.25 -8.92
CA ASP A 364 -6.97 8.91 -8.47
C ASP A 364 -8.20 8.98 -7.53
N VAL A 365 -8.21 9.94 -6.60
CA VAL A 365 -9.34 10.11 -5.68
C VAL A 365 -10.59 10.54 -6.41
N MET A 366 -10.50 11.51 -7.33
CA MET A 366 -11.64 11.95 -8.14
C MET A 366 -12.17 10.83 -9.02
N ALA A 367 -11.29 10.08 -9.67
CA ALA A 367 -11.65 8.92 -10.47
C ALA A 367 -12.31 7.81 -9.64
N ALA A 368 -11.85 7.63 -8.38
CA ALA A 368 -12.46 6.66 -7.47
C ALA A 368 -13.89 7.06 -7.05
N ILE A 369 -14.12 8.33 -6.75
CA ILE A 369 -15.46 8.86 -6.47
C ILE A 369 -16.35 8.66 -7.69
N SER A 370 -15.89 9.06 -8.89
CA SER A 370 -16.64 8.87 -10.14
C SER A 370 -16.92 7.40 -10.47
N TYR A 371 -16.02 6.49 -10.09
CA TYR A 371 -16.29 5.05 -10.27
C TYR A 371 -17.41 4.58 -9.33
N LEU A 372 -17.46 5.07 -8.09
CA LEU A 372 -18.53 4.76 -7.15
C LEU A 372 -19.88 5.25 -7.66
N LEU A 373 -19.94 6.50 -8.16
CA LEU A 373 -21.14 7.05 -8.80
C LEU A 373 -21.58 6.23 -10.02
N GLY A 374 -20.61 5.86 -10.85
CA GLY A 374 -20.85 5.02 -12.02
C GLY A 374 -21.41 3.63 -11.67
N LEU A 375 -21.07 3.05 -10.52
CA LEU A 375 -21.65 1.78 -10.08
C LEU A 375 -23.15 1.87 -9.85
N MET A 376 -23.62 2.99 -9.27
CA MET A 376 -25.05 3.24 -9.05
C MET A 376 -25.80 3.36 -10.37
N ASP A 377 -25.15 3.88 -11.41
CA ASP A 377 -25.66 3.96 -12.78
C ASP A 377 -25.45 2.66 -13.61
N GLY A 378 -24.99 1.60 -12.99
CA GLY A 378 -24.72 0.32 -13.67
C GLY A 378 -23.44 0.29 -14.52
N PHE A 379 -22.54 1.25 -14.33
CA PHE A 379 -21.21 1.27 -14.94
C PHE A 379 -20.17 0.70 -13.98
N GLY A 380 -19.53 -0.39 -14.34
CA GLY A 380 -18.49 -1.00 -13.52
C GLY A 380 -18.92 -2.31 -12.88
N TYR A 381 -18.16 -2.76 -11.92
CA TYR A 381 -18.39 -4.00 -11.19
C TYR A 381 -17.85 -3.90 -9.75
N THR A 382 -18.51 -4.60 -8.85
CA THR A 382 -18.05 -4.77 -7.47
C THR A 382 -16.94 -5.81 -7.39
N ASP A 383 -16.12 -5.73 -6.36
CA ASP A 383 -14.98 -6.63 -6.18
C ASP A 383 -15.34 -7.75 -5.20
N ASP A 384 -14.92 -8.96 -5.53
CA ASP A 384 -14.86 -10.06 -4.57
C ASP A 384 -13.58 -9.95 -3.73
N ILE A 385 -13.76 -9.68 -2.45
CA ILE A 385 -12.65 -9.50 -1.48
C ILE A 385 -11.91 -10.82 -1.27
N ASP A 386 -12.60 -11.96 -1.38
CA ASP A 386 -12.05 -13.29 -1.11
C ASP A 386 -11.32 -13.88 -2.32
N HIS A 387 -11.48 -13.26 -3.49
CA HIS A 387 -10.76 -13.68 -4.69
C HIS A 387 -9.25 -13.57 -4.49
N LEU A 388 -8.48 -14.63 -4.81
CA LEU A 388 -7.03 -14.67 -4.61
C LEU A 388 -6.26 -13.58 -5.38
N GLY A 389 -6.82 -13.01 -6.44
CA GLY A 389 -6.28 -11.81 -7.09
C GLY A 389 -6.35 -10.55 -6.24
N ASN A 390 -7.20 -10.52 -5.21
CA ASN A 390 -7.37 -9.42 -4.27
C ASN A 390 -6.72 -9.68 -2.90
N ARG A 391 -6.18 -10.86 -2.70
CA ARG A 391 -5.44 -11.24 -1.52
C ARG A 391 -4.01 -11.57 -1.93
N ARG A 392 -3.04 -11.04 -1.20
CA ARG A 392 -1.63 -11.34 -1.43
C ARG A 392 -0.98 -11.96 -0.20
N VAL A 393 0.09 -12.67 -0.43
CA VAL A 393 0.91 -13.25 0.64
C VAL A 393 1.99 -12.25 1.02
N ARG A 394 2.04 -11.93 2.31
CA ARG A 394 3.13 -11.16 2.92
C ARG A 394 4.04 -12.17 3.64
N ALA A 395 5.18 -12.46 3.06
CA ALA A 395 6.13 -13.42 3.60
C ALA A 395 7.08 -12.77 4.63
N VAL A 396 7.93 -13.58 5.23
CA VAL A 396 8.83 -13.18 6.33
C VAL A 396 9.68 -11.94 6.02
N GLY A 397 10.22 -11.84 4.82
CA GLY A 397 11.08 -10.69 4.46
C GLY A 397 10.34 -9.37 4.51
N GLU A 398 9.12 -9.30 4.00
CA GLU A 398 8.30 -8.09 4.06
C GLU A 398 7.83 -7.77 5.49
N LEU A 399 7.53 -8.80 6.28
CA LEU A 399 7.17 -8.62 7.70
C LEU A 399 8.34 -8.02 8.50
N LEU A 400 9.54 -8.53 8.27
CA LEU A 400 10.77 -7.99 8.87
C LEU A 400 11.07 -6.56 8.37
N GLN A 401 10.89 -6.31 7.08
CA GLN A 401 11.05 -4.98 6.50
C GLN A 401 10.15 -3.96 7.19
N ASN A 402 8.87 -4.28 7.36
CA ASN A 402 7.92 -3.39 8.01
C ASN A 402 8.28 -3.12 9.47
N GLN A 403 8.70 -4.16 10.19
CA GLN A 403 9.07 -4.02 11.60
C GLN A 403 10.37 -3.23 11.79
N PHE A 404 11.36 -3.49 10.95
CA PHE A 404 12.63 -2.75 10.95
C PHE A 404 12.41 -1.27 10.60
N ARG A 405 11.52 -0.97 9.65
CA ARG A 405 11.11 0.39 9.30
C ARG A 405 10.50 1.14 10.49
N ILE A 406 9.65 0.48 11.30
CA ILE A 406 9.08 1.08 12.52
C ILE A 406 10.20 1.44 13.50
N GLY A 407 11.16 0.55 13.71
CA GLY A 407 12.33 0.80 14.56
C GLY A 407 13.16 1.98 14.07
N LEU A 408 13.45 2.03 12.77
CA LEU A 408 14.24 3.11 12.17
C LEU A 408 13.49 4.46 12.17
N SER A 409 12.17 4.48 11.96
CA SER A 409 11.38 5.72 12.06
C SER A 409 11.37 6.30 13.47
N ARG A 410 11.34 5.44 14.49
CA ARG A 410 11.51 5.87 15.89
C ARG A 410 12.91 6.43 16.13
N MET A 411 13.94 5.80 15.57
CA MET A 411 15.32 6.27 15.65
C MET A 411 15.49 7.61 14.92
N GLU A 412 14.97 7.77 13.71
CA GLU A 412 15.00 9.01 12.93
C GLU A 412 14.51 10.20 13.74
N ARG A 413 13.37 10.04 14.43
CA ARG A 413 12.82 11.10 15.28
C ARG A 413 13.80 11.52 16.39
N VAL A 414 14.44 10.55 17.05
CA VAL A 414 15.44 10.81 18.11
C VAL A 414 16.70 11.45 17.52
N VAL A 415 17.15 11.03 16.35
CA VAL A 415 18.29 11.62 15.65
C VAL A 415 18.02 13.10 15.33
N ARG A 416 16.84 13.39 14.76
CA ARG A 416 16.44 14.77 14.41
C ARG A 416 16.34 15.66 15.64
N GLU A 417 15.81 15.16 16.74
CA GLU A 417 15.76 15.86 18.02
C GLU A 417 17.17 16.15 18.58
N ARG A 418 18.07 15.17 18.53
CA ARG A 418 19.47 15.36 18.98
C ARG A 418 20.24 16.35 18.11
N MET A 419 20.05 16.31 16.78
CA MET A 419 20.67 17.29 15.87
C MET A 419 20.27 18.73 16.21
N SER A 420 19.05 18.94 16.74
CA SER A 420 18.56 20.28 17.10
C SER A 420 19.09 20.78 18.45
N ILE A 421 19.50 19.88 19.34
CA ILE A 421 19.89 20.23 20.73
C ILE A 421 21.41 20.30 20.90
N GLN A 422 22.17 19.48 20.16
CA GLN A 422 23.62 19.37 20.33
C GLN A 422 24.38 20.49 19.60
N GLU A 423 25.48 20.93 20.20
CA GLU A 423 26.40 21.88 19.57
C GLU A 423 27.06 21.26 18.33
N THR A 424 27.05 21.97 17.23
CA THR A 424 27.45 21.51 15.89
C THR A 424 28.90 21.03 15.79
N GLU A 425 29.80 21.53 16.63
CA GLU A 425 31.24 21.19 16.56
C GLU A 425 31.58 19.80 17.13
N SER A 426 30.81 19.33 18.11
CA SER A 426 31.08 18.05 18.82
C SER A 426 30.34 16.83 18.30
N ILE A 427 29.49 17.02 17.27
CA ILE A 427 28.59 15.97 16.77
C ILE A 427 29.35 14.88 16.01
N THR A 428 29.10 13.62 16.40
CA THR A 428 29.59 12.43 15.69
C THR A 428 28.40 11.58 15.24
N PRO A 429 28.48 10.85 14.09
CA PRO A 429 27.44 9.94 13.64
C PRO A 429 27.00 8.94 14.72
N GLN A 430 27.96 8.35 15.43
CA GLN A 430 27.69 7.39 16.50
C GLN A 430 26.98 8.01 17.71
N GLY A 431 27.26 9.27 18.04
CA GLY A 431 26.60 9.99 19.14
C GLY A 431 25.13 10.34 18.82
N LEU A 432 24.82 10.56 17.56
CA LEU A 432 23.46 10.87 17.10
C LEU A 432 22.57 9.64 17.08
N ILE A 433 23.09 8.51 16.61
CA ILE A 433 22.30 7.30 16.39
C ILE A 433 22.06 6.55 17.71
N ASN A 434 20.77 6.32 18.01
CA ASN A 434 20.35 5.45 19.10
C ASN A 434 19.76 4.17 18.53
N ILE A 435 20.46 3.06 18.70
CA ILE A 435 20.06 1.76 18.15
C ILE A 435 18.93 1.06 18.94
N ARG A 436 18.68 1.48 20.19
CA ARG A 436 17.72 0.80 21.08
C ARG A 436 16.32 0.64 20.48
N PRO A 437 15.71 1.64 19.80
CA PRO A 437 14.40 1.49 19.17
C PRO A 437 14.38 0.42 18.08
N VAL A 438 15.47 0.29 17.32
CA VAL A 438 15.57 -0.70 16.23
C VAL A 438 15.68 -2.11 16.80
N VAL A 439 16.59 -2.31 17.76
CA VAL A 439 16.77 -3.60 18.45
C VAL A 439 15.49 -4.01 19.19
N ALA A 440 14.82 -3.05 19.84
CA ALA A 440 13.54 -3.31 20.52
C ALA A 440 12.45 -3.75 19.54
N ALA A 441 12.32 -3.10 18.38
CA ALA A 441 11.32 -3.46 17.37
C ALA A 441 11.55 -4.87 16.81
N VAL A 442 12.79 -5.26 16.53
CA VAL A 442 13.12 -6.60 16.07
C VAL A 442 12.84 -7.65 17.15
N LYS A 443 13.25 -7.40 18.40
CA LYS A 443 12.97 -8.29 19.53
C LYS A 443 11.47 -8.45 19.81
N GLU A 444 10.70 -7.37 19.72
CA GLU A 444 9.23 -7.37 19.84
C GLU A 444 8.60 -8.27 18.79
N PHE A 445 9.03 -8.17 17.54
CA PHE A 445 8.50 -9.00 16.46
C PHE A 445 8.74 -10.48 16.70
N PHE A 446 9.98 -10.89 16.97
CA PHE A 446 10.29 -12.30 17.18
C PHE A 446 9.72 -12.88 18.48
N GLY A 447 9.60 -12.05 19.52
CA GLY A 447 9.16 -12.48 20.85
C GLY A 447 7.64 -12.49 21.05
N SER A 448 6.93 -11.47 20.54
CA SER A 448 5.51 -11.24 20.87
C SER A 448 4.56 -11.19 19.68
N SER A 449 5.04 -11.21 18.44
CA SER A 449 4.16 -11.22 17.28
C SER A 449 3.37 -12.52 17.17
N GLN A 450 2.09 -12.42 16.80
CA GLN A 450 1.22 -13.58 16.53
C GLN A 450 1.74 -14.45 15.37
N LEU A 451 2.54 -13.88 14.47
CA LEU A 451 3.10 -14.58 13.31
C LEU A 451 4.43 -15.28 13.63
N SER A 452 5.08 -14.93 14.75
CA SER A 452 6.26 -15.63 15.26
C SER A 452 5.82 -16.72 16.22
N GLN A 453 5.88 -17.98 15.78
CA GLN A 453 5.38 -19.13 16.50
C GLN A 453 6.51 -20.11 16.81
N PHE A 454 6.40 -20.84 17.93
CA PHE A 454 7.28 -21.99 18.17
C PHE A 454 7.05 -23.04 17.09
N MET A 455 8.12 -23.60 16.57
CA MET A 455 8.02 -24.64 15.56
C MET A 455 7.46 -25.94 16.15
N ASP A 456 6.50 -26.55 15.45
CA ASP A 456 6.02 -27.90 15.76
C ASP A 456 7.11 -28.90 15.37
N GLN A 457 7.72 -29.58 16.34
CA GLN A 457 8.85 -30.52 16.13
C GLN A 457 8.50 -32.00 16.39
N HIS A 458 7.22 -32.38 16.25
CA HIS A 458 6.79 -33.75 16.50
C HIS A 458 7.03 -34.69 15.30
N ASN A 459 6.90 -34.15 14.10
CA ASN A 459 6.96 -34.92 12.85
C ASN A 459 7.51 -34.02 11.74
N PRO A 460 8.44 -34.52 10.89
CA PRO A 460 8.96 -33.72 9.75
C PRO A 460 7.88 -33.13 8.84
N LEU A 461 6.77 -33.83 8.63
CA LEU A 461 5.65 -33.31 7.87
C LEU A 461 4.95 -32.15 8.59
N SER A 462 4.81 -32.22 9.91
CA SER A 462 4.26 -31.12 10.72
C SER A 462 5.15 -29.88 10.65
N GLU A 463 6.47 -30.04 10.72
CA GLU A 463 7.43 -28.95 10.55
C GLU A 463 7.29 -28.30 9.18
N LEU A 464 7.21 -29.08 8.11
CA LEU A 464 7.06 -28.60 6.75
C LEU A 464 5.74 -27.85 6.57
N THR A 465 4.63 -28.39 7.05
CA THR A 465 3.31 -27.75 6.95
C THR A 465 3.25 -26.46 7.75
N HIS A 466 3.90 -26.40 8.92
CA HIS A 466 4.00 -25.18 9.72
C HIS A 466 4.75 -24.06 8.99
N LYS A 467 5.88 -24.38 8.35
CA LYS A 467 6.66 -23.43 7.55
C LYS A 467 5.90 -22.90 6.31
N ARG A 468 4.95 -23.68 5.80
CA ARG A 468 4.11 -23.34 4.62
C ARG A 468 2.74 -22.79 4.99
N ARG A 469 2.46 -22.61 6.28
CA ARG A 469 1.17 -22.07 6.76
C ARG A 469 0.98 -20.63 6.29
N LEU A 470 -0.24 -20.32 5.87
CA LEU A 470 -0.71 -18.96 5.57
C LEU A 470 -1.75 -18.57 6.63
N SER A 471 -1.56 -17.44 7.29
CA SER A 471 -2.48 -16.93 8.31
C SER A 471 -3.07 -15.59 7.90
N ALA A 472 -4.36 -15.41 8.07
CA ALA A 472 -5.00 -14.10 7.88
C ALA A 472 -4.89 -13.20 9.12
N LEU A 473 -4.41 -13.73 10.25
CA LEU A 473 -4.25 -13.00 11.51
C LEU A 473 -2.98 -12.15 11.50
N GLY A 474 -2.89 -11.23 12.45
CA GLY A 474 -1.69 -10.42 12.67
C GLY A 474 -1.84 -8.96 12.28
N PRO A 475 -0.76 -8.16 12.34
CA PRO A 475 -0.79 -6.72 12.06
C PRO A 475 -1.27 -6.42 10.63
N GLY A 476 -2.29 -5.57 10.50
CA GLY A 476 -2.90 -5.24 9.20
C GLY A 476 -3.78 -6.33 8.60
N GLY A 477 -4.03 -7.43 9.32
CA GLY A 477 -4.92 -8.52 8.95
C GLY A 477 -6.21 -8.55 9.77
N LEU A 478 -6.88 -9.72 9.77
CA LEU A 478 -8.08 -9.96 10.57
C LEU A 478 -7.73 -10.06 12.06
N SER A 479 -8.58 -9.45 12.91
CA SER A 479 -8.55 -9.76 14.34
C SER A 479 -9.40 -11.00 14.62
N ARG A 480 -9.12 -11.71 15.72
CA ARG A 480 -9.93 -12.87 16.12
C ARG A 480 -11.39 -12.53 16.33
N GLU A 481 -11.70 -11.34 16.83
CA GLU A 481 -13.06 -10.84 17.01
C GLU A 481 -13.85 -10.74 15.70
N ARG A 482 -13.18 -10.39 14.60
CA ARG A 482 -13.81 -10.30 13.27
C ARG A 482 -13.88 -11.65 12.54
N ALA A 483 -13.03 -12.59 12.91
CA ALA A 483 -13.01 -13.94 12.30
C ALA A 483 -14.07 -14.89 12.90
N GLY A 484 -14.76 -14.48 13.97
CA GLY A 484 -15.66 -15.31 14.75
C GLY A 484 -14.97 -16.03 15.92
N PHE A 485 -15.70 -16.19 17.04
CA PHE A 485 -15.17 -16.80 18.26
C PHE A 485 -15.30 -18.32 18.29
N GLU A 486 -16.17 -18.90 17.45
CA GLU A 486 -16.41 -20.35 17.43
C GLU A 486 -15.43 -21.06 16.49
N VAL A 487 -14.96 -22.23 16.91
CA VAL A 487 -14.13 -23.13 16.07
C VAL A 487 -14.86 -23.57 14.80
N ARG A 488 -16.19 -23.45 14.77
CA ARG A 488 -17.04 -23.77 13.61
C ARG A 488 -17.06 -22.70 12.54
N ASP A 489 -16.68 -21.46 12.90
CA ASP A 489 -16.66 -20.36 11.94
C ASP A 489 -15.46 -20.51 11.03
N VAL A 490 -15.71 -20.99 9.82
CA VAL A 490 -14.69 -21.14 8.78
C VAL A 490 -14.84 -20.01 7.79
N HIS A 491 -13.76 -19.21 7.64
CA HIS A 491 -13.72 -18.15 6.64
C HIS A 491 -13.76 -18.75 5.23
N ASN A 492 -14.43 -18.04 4.29
CA ASN A 492 -14.58 -18.52 2.91
C ASN A 492 -13.25 -18.86 2.22
N SER A 493 -12.15 -18.21 2.60
CA SER A 493 -10.81 -18.52 2.07
C SER A 493 -10.28 -19.90 2.43
N HIS A 494 -10.90 -20.61 3.37
CA HIS A 494 -10.53 -21.95 3.80
C HIS A 494 -11.40 -23.05 3.17
N TYR A 495 -12.42 -22.67 2.42
CA TYR A 495 -13.17 -23.57 1.58
C TYR A 495 -12.52 -23.67 0.20
#